data_157688d2ef204bc93fa6a143f597a691
#
_entry.id   157688d2ef204bc93fa6a143f597a691
#
_cell.length_a   1.000
_cell.length_b   1.000
_cell.length_c   1.000
_cell.angle_alpha   90.00
_cell.angle_beta   90.00
_cell.angle_gamma   90.00
#
_symmetry.space_group_name_H-M   'P 1'
#
loop_
_entity.id
_entity.type
_entity.pdbx_description
1 polymer ?
#
loop_
_entity_poly.entity_id
_entity_poly.type
_entity_poly.pdbx_seq_one_letter_code
_entity_poly.pdbx_strand_id
1 'polypeptide(L)'
;MPGNTHSHKDTILHVDNISVAYDGKVIIKDISFEEKDVIREGTTQGQIIAFLGRSGRGKSTLFRTLTGLEQPTTGRVLIPDYNQKPQNGLQPAKMVHEGDVGFVNQKYTLFRHKTIYQSLFFALRKSGISSEEKRDRIMLLLKEWGLEKNKDQYPNFLSGGQRQRTAILEQLLSSGYYMVLDEPFSGLDVGNIENVKKAFNLISKSHELNTIIFSTHDIELAVELADSIYILGYRKDDAVEAGTIVKHYDLKSLGLAWHDAVTTEHFNLVKEIRDVLLAS
;
A
#
# COMPACT_ATOMS: atom_id res chain seq x y z
N MET A 1 -27.29 -0.75 12.04
CA MET A 1 -25.85 -0.64 11.75
C MET A 1 -25.53 0.84 11.69
N PRO A 2 -24.49 1.37 12.34
CA PRO A 2 -24.08 2.75 12.12
C PRO A 2 -23.68 2.83 10.64
N GLY A 3 -24.26 3.79 9.94
CA GLY A 3 -24.16 3.89 8.50
C GLY A 3 -22.71 4.07 8.02
N ASN A 4 -22.43 3.59 6.82
CA ASN A 4 -21.21 3.85 6.03
C ASN A 4 -21.09 5.34 5.62
N THR A 5 -21.60 6.26 6.44
CA THR A 5 -21.45 7.68 6.20
C THR A 5 -19.99 8.06 6.37
N HIS A 6 -19.39 8.45 5.26
CA HIS A 6 -18.03 8.98 5.18
C HIS A 6 -18.07 10.31 4.43
N SER A 7 -17.07 11.13 4.68
CA SER A 7 -16.81 12.34 3.90
C SER A 7 -15.41 12.29 3.33
N HIS A 8 -15.21 12.96 2.20
CA HIS A 8 -13.90 13.14 1.60
C HIS A 8 -13.32 14.49 2.04
N LYS A 9 -12.02 14.52 2.29
CA LYS A 9 -11.26 15.72 2.62
C LYS A 9 -10.26 16.03 1.51
N ASP A 10 -8.99 16.04 1.84
CA ASP A 10 -7.93 16.43 0.93
C ASP A 10 -7.50 15.26 0.03
N THR A 11 -6.96 15.57 -1.14
CA THR A 11 -6.29 14.57 -1.98
C THR A 11 -5.04 14.06 -1.28
N ILE A 12 -4.96 12.75 -1.07
CA ILE A 12 -3.81 12.09 -0.44
C ILE A 12 -2.84 11.49 -1.46
N LEU A 13 -3.31 11.15 -2.64
CA LEU A 13 -2.48 10.64 -3.74
C LEU A 13 -3.07 11.12 -5.06
N HIS A 14 -2.27 11.77 -5.87
CA HIS A 14 -2.65 12.18 -7.22
C HIS A 14 -1.61 11.71 -8.22
N VAL A 15 -2.03 10.87 -9.13
CA VAL A 15 -1.23 10.33 -10.24
C VAL A 15 -1.74 10.96 -11.52
N ASP A 16 -0.89 11.76 -12.15
CA ASP A 16 -1.22 12.61 -13.29
C ASP A 16 -0.50 12.11 -14.55
N ASN A 17 -1.21 11.33 -15.35
CA ASN A 17 -0.84 10.85 -16.68
C ASN A 17 0.57 10.26 -16.79
N ILE A 18 0.91 9.35 -15.86
CA ILE A 18 2.23 8.72 -15.87
C ILE A 18 2.36 7.65 -16.94
N SER A 19 3.52 7.63 -17.59
CA SER A 19 3.97 6.54 -18.45
C SER A 19 5.42 6.21 -18.15
N VAL A 20 5.81 4.94 -18.28
CA VAL A 20 7.18 4.47 -18.08
C VAL A 20 7.60 3.59 -19.25
N ALA A 21 8.77 3.89 -19.80
CA ALA A 21 9.37 3.13 -20.88
C ALA A 21 10.84 2.80 -20.56
N TYR A 22 11.29 1.61 -20.92
CA TYR A 22 12.70 1.17 -20.86
C TYR A 22 13.17 0.82 -22.26
N ASP A 23 14.28 1.41 -22.68
CA ASP A 23 14.88 1.17 -24.00
C ASP A 23 13.88 1.27 -25.17
N GLY A 24 12.98 2.25 -25.10
CA GLY A 24 11.95 2.48 -26.10
C GLY A 24 10.71 1.57 -25.98
N LYS A 25 10.71 0.59 -25.10
CA LYS A 25 9.54 -0.26 -24.81
C LYS A 25 8.71 0.35 -23.70
N VAL A 26 7.47 0.70 -24.01
CA VAL A 26 6.51 1.23 -23.03
C VAL A 26 6.01 0.06 -22.17
N ILE A 27 6.10 0.19 -20.85
CA ILE A 27 5.66 -0.82 -19.88
C ILE A 27 4.30 -0.47 -19.29
N ILE A 28 4.15 0.80 -18.88
CA ILE A 28 2.87 1.36 -18.43
C ILE A 28 2.63 2.68 -19.15
N LYS A 29 1.37 3.00 -19.42
CA LYS A 29 1.02 4.23 -20.12
C LYS A 29 -0.29 4.83 -19.63
N ASP A 30 -0.35 6.16 -19.70
CA ASP A 30 -1.56 6.98 -19.50
C ASP A 30 -2.29 6.63 -18.20
N ILE A 31 -1.53 6.36 -17.11
CA ILE A 31 -2.11 6.06 -15.81
C ILE A 31 -2.42 7.36 -15.08
N SER A 32 -3.70 7.57 -14.80
CA SER A 32 -4.19 8.68 -13.99
C SER A 32 -5.22 8.20 -12.98
N PHE A 33 -5.07 8.61 -11.73
CA PHE A 33 -6.06 8.41 -10.68
C PHE A 33 -5.81 9.35 -9.50
N GLU A 34 -6.83 9.51 -8.68
CA GLU A 34 -6.79 10.32 -7.48
C GLU A 34 -7.43 9.57 -6.33
N GLU A 35 -6.78 9.59 -5.16
CA GLU A 35 -7.35 9.12 -3.91
C GLU A 35 -7.48 10.28 -2.92
N LYS A 36 -8.62 10.34 -2.23
CA LYS A 36 -8.92 11.36 -1.24
C LYS A 36 -8.98 10.75 0.15
N ASP A 37 -8.55 11.53 1.12
CA ASP A 37 -8.69 11.17 2.53
C ASP A 37 -10.17 10.93 2.87
N VAL A 38 -10.43 9.89 3.64
CA VAL A 38 -11.77 9.47 4.04
C VAL A 38 -11.93 9.60 5.53
N ILE A 39 -12.86 10.44 5.94
CA ILE A 39 -13.22 10.64 7.35
C ILE A 39 -14.46 9.83 7.66
N ARG A 40 -14.35 8.94 8.64
CA ARG A 40 -15.48 8.24 9.27
C ARG A 40 -15.67 8.76 10.69
N GLU A 41 -16.85 9.27 11.00
CA GLU A 41 -17.14 9.82 12.32
C GLU A 41 -16.95 8.77 13.42
N GLY A 42 -16.21 9.14 14.46
CA GLY A 42 -15.94 8.28 15.62
C GLY A 42 -14.92 7.15 15.37
N THR A 43 -14.25 7.12 14.22
CA THR A 43 -13.30 6.04 13.88
C THR A 43 -12.01 6.61 13.30
N THR A 44 -10.86 6.22 13.87
CA THR A 44 -9.58 6.43 13.20
C THR A 44 -9.39 5.35 12.14
N GLN A 45 -9.30 5.75 10.88
CA GLN A 45 -9.25 4.84 9.76
C GLN A 45 -8.36 5.42 8.66
N GLY A 46 -7.26 4.75 8.37
CA GLY A 46 -6.48 4.96 7.14
C GLY A 46 -7.12 4.24 5.96
N GLN A 47 -6.48 4.29 4.80
CA GLN A 47 -7.01 3.72 3.57
C GLN A 47 -6.19 2.55 3.06
N ILE A 48 -6.88 1.61 2.40
CA ILE A 48 -6.27 0.44 1.77
C ILE A 48 -6.67 0.41 0.30
N ILE A 49 -5.69 0.46 -0.58
CA ILE A 49 -5.87 0.51 -2.04
C ILE A 49 -5.25 -0.75 -2.64
N ALA A 50 -6.04 -1.51 -3.39
CA ALA A 50 -5.56 -2.71 -4.06
C ALA A 50 -5.36 -2.49 -5.56
N PHE A 51 -4.28 -3.05 -6.09
CA PHE A 51 -4.03 -3.14 -7.52
C PHE A 51 -4.07 -4.60 -7.96
N LEU A 52 -5.05 -4.94 -8.77
CA LEU A 52 -5.20 -6.23 -9.42
C LEU A 52 -4.66 -6.19 -10.85
N GLY A 53 -4.19 -7.31 -11.35
CA GLY A 53 -3.75 -7.44 -12.73
C GLY A 53 -2.90 -8.70 -12.92
N ARG A 54 -2.92 -9.25 -14.12
CA ARG A 54 -2.14 -10.44 -14.48
C ARG A 54 -0.63 -10.14 -14.38
N SER A 55 0.18 -11.17 -14.27
CA SER A 55 1.64 -11.01 -14.31
C SER A 55 2.07 -10.31 -15.62
N GLY A 56 3.08 -9.45 -15.55
CA GLY A 56 3.58 -8.70 -16.69
C GLY A 56 2.79 -7.43 -17.06
N ARG A 57 1.71 -7.09 -16.38
CA ARG A 57 0.91 -5.88 -16.65
C ARG A 57 1.48 -4.57 -16.09
N GLY A 58 2.72 -4.58 -15.56
CA GLY A 58 3.39 -3.37 -15.12
C GLY A 58 3.12 -2.96 -13.66
N LYS A 59 2.50 -3.82 -12.81
CA LYS A 59 2.23 -3.51 -11.39
C LYS A 59 3.49 -3.06 -10.65
N SER A 60 4.57 -3.83 -10.72
CA SER A 60 5.83 -3.49 -10.02
C SER A 60 6.47 -2.21 -10.56
N THR A 61 6.36 -1.92 -11.87
CA THR A 61 6.81 -0.66 -12.46
C THR A 61 5.99 0.51 -11.92
N LEU A 62 4.66 0.38 -11.90
CA LEU A 62 3.78 1.39 -11.28
C LEU A 62 4.17 1.62 -9.82
N PHE A 63 4.37 0.57 -9.03
CA PHE A 63 4.70 0.66 -7.61
C PHE A 63 6.06 1.35 -7.37
N ARG A 64 7.06 1.05 -8.20
CA ARG A 64 8.34 1.76 -8.14
C ARG A 64 8.18 3.25 -8.47
N THR A 65 7.28 3.60 -9.39
CA THR A 65 6.97 4.99 -9.72
C THR A 65 6.21 5.68 -8.58
N LEU A 66 5.22 5.02 -7.98
CA LEU A 66 4.48 5.56 -6.82
C LEU A 66 5.38 5.79 -5.59
N THR A 67 6.50 5.08 -5.50
CA THR A 67 7.45 5.20 -4.38
C THR A 67 8.63 6.13 -4.67
N GLY A 68 8.71 6.71 -5.87
CA GLY A 68 9.82 7.56 -6.30
C GLY A 68 11.13 6.82 -6.60
N LEU A 69 11.11 5.47 -6.56
CA LEU A 69 12.25 4.63 -6.93
C LEU A 69 12.47 4.57 -8.45
N GLU A 70 11.45 4.93 -9.20
CA GLU A 70 11.44 5.03 -10.67
C GLU A 70 10.84 6.38 -11.06
N GLN A 71 11.53 7.13 -11.89
CA GLN A 71 10.97 8.36 -12.43
C GLN A 71 10.11 8.02 -13.65
N PRO A 72 8.88 8.53 -13.76
CA PRO A 72 8.07 8.31 -14.96
C PRO A 72 8.70 8.99 -16.17
N THR A 73 8.53 8.41 -17.34
CA THR A 73 8.94 9.02 -18.63
C THR A 73 8.10 10.26 -18.92
N THR A 74 6.82 10.21 -18.57
CA THR A 74 5.89 11.35 -18.64
C THR A 74 4.98 11.35 -17.41
N GLY A 75 4.41 12.53 -17.11
CA GLY A 75 3.50 12.70 -15.99
C GLY A 75 4.21 12.83 -14.64
N ARG A 76 3.45 12.72 -13.55
CA ARG A 76 3.97 12.93 -12.18
C ARG A 76 3.09 12.23 -11.15
N VAL A 77 3.70 11.96 -9.98
CA VAL A 77 3.02 11.45 -8.78
C VAL A 77 3.15 12.49 -7.68
N LEU A 78 2.03 12.88 -7.10
CA LEU A 78 1.95 13.92 -6.08
C LEU A 78 1.33 13.36 -4.80
N ILE A 79 1.87 13.77 -3.67
CA ILE A 79 1.35 13.52 -2.32
C ILE A 79 1.34 14.83 -1.52
N PRO A 80 0.55 14.94 -0.44
CA PRO A 80 0.61 16.08 0.47
C PRO A 80 1.99 16.28 1.08
N ASP A 81 2.45 17.51 1.15
CA ASP A 81 3.68 17.88 1.84
C ASP A 81 3.38 18.34 3.28
N TYR A 82 3.35 17.40 4.20
CA TYR A 82 3.09 17.68 5.62
C TYR A 82 4.22 18.47 6.33
N ASN A 83 5.33 18.76 5.65
CA ASN A 83 6.37 19.66 6.18
C ASN A 83 5.99 21.14 5.96
N GLN A 84 5.00 21.43 5.13
CA GLN A 84 4.47 22.77 4.91
C GLN A 84 3.14 22.95 5.66
N LYS A 85 2.86 24.21 6.04
CA LYS A 85 1.56 24.52 6.63
C LYS A 85 0.47 24.56 5.54
N PRO A 86 -0.76 24.16 5.87
CA PRO A 86 -1.89 24.29 4.96
C PRO A 86 -2.03 25.72 4.42
N GLN A 87 -2.34 25.86 3.14
CA GLN A 87 -2.58 27.13 2.46
C GLN A 87 -4.05 27.17 2.04
N ASN A 88 -4.77 28.21 2.45
CA ASN A 88 -6.22 28.33 2.20
C ASN A 88 -7.03 27.09 2.63
N GLY A 89 -6.60 26.40 3.71
CA GLY A 89 -7.24 25.21 4.20
C GLY A 89 -6.87 23.90 3.48
N LEU A 90 -6.04 23.95 2.45
CA LEU A 90 -5.58 22.80 1.68
C LEU A 90 -4.09 22.52 1.97
N GLN A 91 -3.74 21.24 2.10
CA GLN A 91 -2.36 20.82 2.24
C GLN A 91 -1.63 20.96 0.90
N PRO A 92 -0.47 21.67 0.83
CA PRO A 92 0.32 21.74 -0.39
C PRO A 92 0.74 20.35 -0.87
N ALA A 93 0.75 20.14 -2.18
CA ALA A 93 1.23 18.90 -2.78
C ALA A 93 2.72 19.02 -3.15
N LYS A 94 3.43 17.88 -3.08
CA LYS A 94 4.81 17.73 -3.57
C LYS A 94 4.92 16.52 -4.48
N MET A 95 5.91 16.53 -5.36
CA MET A 95 6.29 15.33 -6.11
C MET A 95 6.85 14.28 -5.16
N VAL A 96 6.52 13.03 -5.44
CA VAL A 96 7.08 11.88 -4.71
C VAL A 96 8.55 11.71 -5.06
N HIS A 97 9.38 11.54 -4.02
CA HIS A 97 10.80 11.20 -4.13
C HIS A 97 11.11 9.94 -3.31
N GLU A 98 12.24 9.32 -3.59
CA GLU A 98 12.73 8.18 -2.82
C GLU A 98 12.79 8.50 -1.32
N GLY A 99 12.13 7.67 -0.51
CA GLY A 99 12.03 7.80 0.94
C GLY A 99 10.77 8.53 1.45
N ASP A 100 9.93 9.10 0.59
CA ASP A 100 8.63 9.67 0.98
C ASP A 100 7.59 8.57 1.23
N VAL A 101 7.68 7.47 0.49
CA VAL A 101 6.77 6.33 0.52
C VAL A 101 7.55 5.07 0.86
N GLY A 102 7.08 4.30 1.84
CA GLY A 102 7.65 3.00 2.18
C GLY A 102 7.40 1.98 1.10
N PHE A 103 8.41 1.15 0.78
CA PHE A 103 8.27 0.09 -0.22
C PHE A 103 8.68 -1.27 0.33
N VAL A 104 7.75 -2.20 0.32
CA VAL A 104 8.00 -3.61 0.66
C VAL A 104 7.89 -4.43 -0.61
N ASN A 105 9.04 -4.92 -1.10
CA ASN A 105 9.06 -5.80 -2.25
C ASN A 105 8.72 -7.25 -1.87
N GLN A 106 8.37 -8.06 -2.86
CA GLN A 106 8.00 -9.47 -2.69
C GLN A 106 9.07 -10.33 -1.99
N LYS A 107 10.36 -9.94 -2.06
CA LYS A 107 11.48 -10.68 -1.45
C LYS A 107 11.76 -10.32 0.00
N TYR A 108 11.06 -9.35 0.57
CA TYR A 108 11.25 -8.86 1.94
C TYR A 108 12.73 -8.61 2.28
N THR A 109 13.36 -7.69 1.53
CA THR A 109 14.79 -7.41 1.68
C THR A 109 15.07 -6.75 3.02
N LEU A 110 15.80 -7.43 3.89
CA LEU A 110 16.22 -6.96 5.20
C LEU A 110 17.75 -6.86 5.29
N PHE A 111 18.25 -6.05 6.21
CA PHE A 111 19.70 -5.94 6.48
C PHE A 111 20.24 -7.23 7.10
N ARG A 112 20.97 -8.05 6.33
CA ARG A 112 21.47 -9.36 6.78
C ARG A 112 22.39 -9.31 8.01
N HIS A 113 23.04 -8.16 8.25
CA HIS A 113 23.98 -7.93 9.35
C HIS A 113 23.37 -7.23 10.57
N LYS A 114 22.07 -7.00 10.57
CA LYS A 114 21.32 -6.40 11.69
C LYS A 114 20.32 -7.39 12.24
N THR A 115 20.11 -7.38 13.55
CA THR A 115 18.97 -8.04 14.18
C THR A 115 17.67 -7.31 13.84
N ILE A 116 16.52 -7.93 14.09
CA ILE A 116 15.21 -7.26 13.95
C ILE A 116 15.24 -5.91 14.69
N TYR A 117 15.59 -5.92 15.97
CA TYR A 117 15.64 -4.71 16.79
C TYR A 117 16.55 -3.63 16.18
N GLN A 118 17.75 -4.02 15.74
CA GLN A 118 18.70 -3.09 15.13
C GLN A 118 18.20 -2.50 13.81
N SER A 119 17.49 -3.29 13.00
CA SER A 119 16.85 -2.83 11.75
C SER A 119 15.77 -1.78 12.04
N LEU A 120 14.88 -2.08 12.99
CA LEU A 120 13.81 -1.16 13.38
C LEU A 120 14.35 0.12 14.03
N PHE A 121 15.42 0.01 14.84
CA PHE A 121 16.08 1.17 15.42
C PHE A 121 16.72 2.07 14.33
N PHE A 122 17.33 1.44 13.32
CA PHE A 122 17.88 2.15 12.17
C PHE A 122 16.77 2.80 11.31
N ALA A 123 15.62 2.19 11.17
CA ALA A 123 14.48 2.78 10.47
C ALA A 123 14.07 4.13 11.07
N LEU A 124 14.13 4.28 12.39
CA LEU A 124 13.83 5.52 13.11
C LEU A 124 14.97 6.56 13.11
N ARG A 125 16.05 6.40 12.31
CA ARG A 125 17.22 7.30 12.34
C ARG A 125 16.89 8.77 12.03
N LYS A 126 15.83 9.01 11.23
CA LYS A 126 15.40 10.36 10.83
C LYS A 126 14.20 10.89 11.64
N SER A 127 13.67 10.16 12.61
CA SER A 127 12.43 10.51 13.32
C SER A 127 12.54 11.71 14.27
N GLY A 128 13.76 12.10 14.65
CA GLY A 128 13.97 13.21 15.61
C GLY A 128 13.65 12.88 17.08
N ILE A 129 13.07 11.72 17.38
CA ILE A 129 12.73 11.29 18.74
C ILE A 129 13.97 10.75 19.49
N SER A 130 13.93 10.77 20.83
CA SER A 130 15.01 10.28 21.68
C SER A 130 15.28 8.78 21.51
N SER A 131 16.46 8.32 21.94
CA SER A 131 16.78 6.89 21.90
C SER A 131 15.88 6.04 22.82
N GLU A 132 15.38 6.63 23.91
CA GLU A 132 14.45 5.99 24.82
C GLU A 132 13.08 5.81 24.17
N GLU A 133 12.52 6.87 23.60
CA GLU A 133 11.26 6.82 22.86
C GLU A 133 11.31 5.84 21.66
N LYS A 134 12.45 5.80 20.93
CA LYS A 134 12.66 4.79 19.88
C LYS A 134 12.56 3.37 20.41
N ARG A 135 13.20 3.13 21.57
CA ARG A 135 13.21 1.81 22.22
C ARG A 135 11.81 1.37 22.61
N ASP A 136 11.09 2.26 23.30
CA ASP A 136 9.73 1.99 23.76
C ASP A 136 8.77 1.72 22.59
N ARG A 137 8.83 2.55 21.55
CA ARG A 137 8.02 2.37 20.33
C ARG A 137 8.31 1.06 19.63
N ILE A 138 9.58 0.68 19.50
CA ILE A 138 9.98 -0.58 18.88
C ILE A 138 9.49 -1.76 19.70
N MET A 139 9.66 -1.75 21.04
CA MET A 139 9.23 -2.84 21.89
C MET A 139 7.72 -3.03 21.89
N LEU A 140 6.96 -1.94 21.87
CA LEU A 140 5.50 -2.00 21.72
C LEU A 140 5.10 -2.69 20.40
N LEU A 141 5.64 -2.23 19.27
CA LEU A 141 5.36 -2.80 17.95
C LEU A 141 5.79 -4.27 17.85
N LEU A 142 6.96 -4.63 18.36
CA LEU A 142 7.42 -6.03 18.37
C LEU A 142 6.46 -6.93 19.13
N LYS A 143 5.91 -6.45 20.26
CA LYS A 143 4.92 -7.19 21.04
C LYS A 143 3.60 -7.33 20.28
N GLU A 144 3.06 -6.25 19.74
CA GLU A 144 1.81 -6.25 18.98
C GLU A 144 1.88 -7.15 17.74
N TRP A 145 3.06 -7.21 17.08
CA TRP A 145 3.27 -8.00 15.87
C TRP A 145 3.79 -9.41 16.13
N GLY A 146 3.88 -9.83 17.40
CA GLY A 146 4.32 -11.17 17.81
C GLY A 146 5.78 -11.48 17.44
N LEU A 147 6.65 -10.45 17.45
CA LEU A 147 8.07 -10.55 17.10
C LEU A 147 9.00 -10.31 18.32
N GLU A 148 8.45 -10.05 19.51
CA GLU A 148 9.22 -9.71 20.70
C GLU A 148 10.31 -10.76 21.02
N LYS A 149 9.96 -12.05 20.94
CA LYS A 149 10.90 -13.15 21.20
C LYS A 149 12.01 -13.28 20.15
N ASN A 150 11.82 -12.66 18.98
CA ASN A 150 12.74 -12.76 17.86
C ASN A 150 13.57 -11.47 17.68
N LYS A 151 13.45 -10.48 18.56
CA LYS A 151 14.06 -9.15 18.43
C LYS A 151 15.59 -9.15 18.21
N ASP A 152 16.28 -10.12 18.80
CA ASP A 152 17.72 -10.28 18.71
C ASP A 152 18.16 -11.24 17.59
N GLN A 153 17.23 -11.78 16.81
CA GLN A 153 17.52 -12.68 15.69
C GLN A 153 17.87 -11.89 14.42
N TYR A 154 18.75 -12.48 13.62
CA TYR A 154 19.07 -12.01 12.28
C TYR A 154 18.06 -12.55 11.25
N PRO A 155 17.88 -11.87 10.09
CA PRO A 155 16.88 -12.26 9.07
C PRO A 155 16.98 -13.71 8.60
N ASN A 156 18.17 -14.29 8.57
CA ASN A 156 18.37 -15.66 8.11
C ASN A 156 17.76 -16.72 9.04
N PHE A 157 17.50 -16.37 10.29
CA PHE A 157 16.89 -17.26 11.30
C PHE A 157 15.38 -17.08 11.42
N LEU A 158 14.78 -16.16 10.65
CA LEU A 158 13.37 -15.88 10.69
C LEU A 158 12.59 -16.77 9.72
N SER A 159 11.37 -17.13 10.10
CA SER A 159 10.41 -17.72 9.15
C SER A 159 10.01 -16.69 8.07
N GLY A 160 9.40 -17.14 6.98
CA GLY A 160 8.90 -16.26 5.91
C GLY A 160 7.98 -15.17 6.46
N GLY A 161 6.99 -15.52 7.26
CA GLY A 161 6.06 -14.57 7.88
C GLY A 161 6.72 -13.61 8.88
N GLN A 162 7.75 -14.06 9.62
CA GLN A 162 8.52 -13.19 10.52
C GLN A 162 9.33 -12.16 9.72
N ARG A 163 10.01 -12.57 8.63
CA ARG A 163 10.72 -11.66 7.73
C ARG A 163 9.79 -10.63 7.13
N GLN A 164 8.63 -11.05 6.66
CA GLN A 164 7.62 -10.18 6.09
C GLN A 164 7.16 -9.12 7.09
N ARG A 165 6.71 -9.54 8.28
CA ARG A 165 6.28 -8.60 9.33
C ARG A 165 7.40 -7.64 9.73
N THR A 166 8.64 -8.11 9.80
CA THR A 166 9.80 -7.26 10.07
C THR A 166 10.00 -6.21 8.96
N ALA A 167 9.90 -6.60 7.69
CA ALA A 167 10.03 -5.68 6.56
C ALA A 167 8.92 -4.62 6.54
N ILE A 168 7.69 -5.01 6.84
CA ILE A 168 6.57 -4.07 6.95
C ILE A 168 6.81 -3.08 8.10
N LEU A 169 7.21 -3.56 9.29
CA LEU A 169 7.53 -2.70 10.44
C LEU A 169 8.68 -1.74 10.14
N GLU A 170 9.71 -2.19 9.43
CA GLU A 170 10.84 -1.34 9.03
C GLU A 170 10.37 -0.19 8.16
N GLN A 171 9.50 -0.46 7.18
CA GLN A 171 8.94 0.57 6.32
C GLN A 171 7.96 1.48 7.08
N LEU A 172 7.11 0.95 7.94
CA LEU A 172 6.21 1.72 8.78
C LEU A 172 6.95 2.73 9.67
N LEU A 173 8.13 2.37 10.17
CA LEU A 173 8.95 3.22 11.02
C LEU A 173 9.81 4.22 10.24
N SER A 174 10.14 3.93 8.99
CA SER A 174 11.05 4.75 8.17
C SER A 174 10.34 5.73 7.25
N SER A 175 9.13 5.39 6.78
CA SER A 175 8.29 6.20 5.91
C SER A 175 7.30 7.04 6.70
N GLY A 176 6.66 7.97 6.02
CA GLY A 176 5.54 8.73 6.57
C GLY A 176 4.24 7.90 6.60
N TYR A 177 3.19 8.43 6.02
CA TYR A 177 1.86 7.81 6.05
C TYR A 177 1.60 6.82 4.89
N TYR A 178 2.53 6.69 3.95
CA TYR A 178 2.31 5.90 2.72
C TYR A 178 3.19 4.66 2.70
N MET A 179 2.58 3.53 2.38
CA MET A 179 3.27 2.25 2.23
C MET A 179 2.77 1.51 1.00
N VAL A 180 3.69 1.07 0.15
CA VAL A 180 3.44 0.25 -1.03
C VAL A 180 4.00 -1.14 -0.81
N LEU A 181 3.19 -2.18 -1.01
CA LEU A 181 3.57 -3.58 -0.84
C LEU A 181 3.31 -4.36 -2.14
N ASP A 182 4.36 -4.90 -2.72
CA ASP A 182 4.26 -5.69 -3.95
C ASP A 182 4.04 -7.18 -3.62
N GLU A 183 2.84 -7.68 -3.94
CA GLU A 183 2.41 -9.07 -3.71
C GLU A 183 2.61 -9.57 -2.25
N PRO A 184 2.12 -8.85 -1.22
CA PRO A 184 2.41 -9.17 0.17
C PRO A 184 1.79 -10.48 0.65
N PHE A 185 0.87 -11.09 -0.08
CA PHE A 185 0.22 -12.35 0.26
C PHE A 185 0.75 -13.55 -0.53
N SER A 186 1.65 -13.31 -1.49
CA SER A 186 2.14 -14.35 -2.40
C SER A 186 2.96 -15.42 -1.66
N GLY A 187 2.60 -16.69 -1.87
CA GLY A 187 3.30 -17.83 -1.29
C GLY A 187 3.14 -18.01 0.22
N LEU A 188 2.15 -17.35 0.82
CA LEU A 188 1.83 -17.51 2.23
C LEU A 188 0.79 -18.61 2.45
N ASP A 189 0.93 -19.33 3.56
CA ASP A 189 -0.13 -20.19 4.10
C ASP A 189 -1.25 -19.34 4.75
N VAL A 190 -2.39 -19.96 5.01
CA VAL A 190 -3.60 -19.31 5.57
C VAL A 190 -3.28 -18.57 6.88
N GLY A 191 -2.47 -19.14 7.77
CA GLY A 191 -2.13 -18.51 9.04
C GLY A 191 -1.27 -17.25 8.86
N ASN A 192 -0.38 -17.24 7.88
CA ASN A 192 0.44 -16.09 7.56
C ASN A 192 -0.35 -15.00 6.82
N ILE A 193 -1.32 -15.36 5.95
CA ILE A 193 -2.27 -14.43 5.35
C ILE A 193 -3.02 -13.66 6.45
N GLU A 194 -3.58 -14.35 7.44
CA GLU A 194 -4.27 -13.71 8.55
C GLU A 194 -3.37 -12.77 9.38
N ASN A 195 -2.08 -13.10 9.52
CA ASN A 195 -1.13 -12.21 10.18
C ASN A 195 -0.90 -10.90 9.38
N VAL A 196 -0.86 -10.98 8.04
CA VAL A 196 -0.72 -9.77 7.18
C VAL A 196 -2.00 -8.94 7.22
N LYS A 197 -3.18 -9.55 7.18
CA LYS A 197 -4.47 -8.85 7.35
C LYS A 197 -4.52 -8.10 8.69
N LYS A 198 -4.11 -8.76 9.79
CA LYS A 198 -4.00 -8.10 11.10
C LYS A 198 -3.03 -6.92 11.06
N ALA A 199 -1.89 -7.07 10.39
CA ALA A 199 -0.91 -6.00 10.22
C ALA A 199 -1.50 -4.80 9.46
N PHE A 200 -2.21 -5.03 8.36
CA PHE A 200 -2.90 -3.97 7.61
C PHE A 200 -3.92 -3.24 8.48
N ASN A 201 -4.72 -3.98 9.23
CA ASN A 201 -5.71 -3.42 10.15
C ASN A 201 -5.07 -2.58 11.27
N LEU A 202 -3.96 -3.04 11.86
CA LEU A 202 -3.20 -2.28 12.86
C LEU A 202 -2.65 -0.97 12.27
N ILE A 203 -2.06 -1.01 11.09
CA ILE A 203 -1.53 0.17 10.41
C ILE A 203 -2.67 1.16 10.10
N SER A 204 -3.74 0.69 9.46
CA SER A 204 -4.87 1.51 9.07
C SER A 204 -5.52 2.20 10.29
N LYS A 205 -5.65 1.51 11.41
CA LYS A 205 -6.24 2.06 12.65
C LYS A 205 -5.27 2.93 13.48
N SER A 206 -3.98 2.92 13.18
CA SER A 206 -2.99 3.68 13.97
C SER A 206 -2.96 5.17 13.65
N HIS A 207 -3.36 5.58 12.44
CA HIS A 207 -3.43 6.98 12.02
C HIS A 207 -4.36 7.14 10.81
N GLU A 208 -5.18 8.20 10.80
CA GLU A 208 -6.16 8.49 9.73
C GLU A 208 -5.52 8.63 8.34
N LEU A 209 -4.32 9.21 8.25
CA LEU A 209 -3.60 9.42 6.99
C LEU A 209 -2.87 8.18 6.48
N ASN A 210 -2.81 7.09 7.24
CA ASN A 210 -2.10 5.89 6.79
C ASN A 210 -2.75 5.32 5.54
N THR A 211 -1.96 5.24 4.48
CA THR A 211 -2.40 4.74 3.18
C THR A 211 -1.55 3.53 2.80
N ILE A 212 -2.20 2.38 2.74
CA ILE A 212 -1.61 1.11 2.31
C ILE A 212 -2.00 0.89 0.85
N ILE A 213 -1.02 0.74 -0.01
CA ILE A 213 -1.22 0.38 -1.42
C ILE A 213 -0.59 -1.00 -1.62
N PHE A 214 -1.34 -1.96 -2.12
CA PHE A 214 -0.79 -3.28 -2.34
C PHE A 214 -1.21 -3.89 -3.68
N SER A 215 -0.36 -4.74 -4.25
CA SER A 215 -0.72 -5.58 -5.38
C SER A 215 -1.08 -6.98 -4.93
N THR A 216 -1.99 -7.61 -5.65
CA THR A 216 -2.30 -9.03 -5.51
C THR A 216 -2.89 -9.58 -6.80
N HIS A 217 -2.85 -10.89 -6.95
CA HIS A 217 -3.63 -11.64 -7.95
C HIS A 217 -4.86 -12.32 -7.32
N ASP A 218 -5.00 -12.27 -6.01
CA ASP A 218 -6.13 -12.80 -5.26
C ASP A 218 -7.25 -11.75 -5.19
N ILE A 219 -8.32 -11.98 -5.96
CA ILE A 219 -9.46 -11.07 -6.07
C ILE A 219 -10.23 -11.02 -4.75
N GLU A 220 -10.38 -12.16 -4.08
CA GLU A 220 -11.16 -12.27 -2.84
C GLU A 220 -10.48 -11.44 -1.73
N LEU A 221 -9.16 -11.56 -1.58
CA LEU A 221 -8.39 -10.73 -0.65
C LEU A 221 -8.47 -9.23 -0.98
N ALA A 222 -8.42 -8.87 -2.26
CA ALA A 222 -8.55 -7.46 -2.65
C ALA A 222 -9.92 -6.90 -2.27
N VAL A 223 -11.00 -7.64 -2.56
CA VAL A 223 -12.37 -7.23 -2.24
C VAL A 223 -12.65 -7.21 -0.73
N GLU A 224 -12.01 -8.10 0.02
CA GLU A 224 -12.15 -8.15 1.49
C GLU A 224 -11.45 -6.98 2.20
N LEU A 225 -10.30 -6.53 1.67
CA LEU A 225 -9.40 -5.63 2.41
C LEU A 225 -9.44 -4.19 1.92
N ALA A 226 -9.73 -3.96 0.63
CA ALA A 226 -9.51 -2.66 0.02
C ALA A 226 -10.72 -1.73 0.14
N ASP A 227 -10.41 -0.43 0.18
CA ASP A 227 -11.38 0.66 0.06
C ASP A 227 -11.56 1.08 -1.40
N SER A 228 -10.49 0.91 -2.21
CA SER A 228 -10.46 1.15 -3.66
C SER A 228 -9.70 0.02 -4.36
N ILE A 229 -10.21 -0.45 -5.50
CA ILE A 229 -9.54 -1.47 -6.32
C ILE A 229 -9.33 -0.94 -7.73
N TYR A 230 -8.07 -0.95 -8.18
CA TYR A 230 -7.67 -0.63 -9.54
C TYR A 230 -7.26 -1.89 -10.29
N ILE A 231 -7.73 -2.05 -11.51
CA ILE A 231 -7.36 -3.17 -12.38
C ILE A 231 -6.40 -2.68 -13.44
N LEU A 232 -5.18 -3.22 -13.44
CA LEU A 232 -4.20 -3.05 -14.51
C LEU A 232 -4.37 -4.12 -15.56
N GLY A 233 -4.50 -3.68 -16.80
CA GLY A 233 -4.63 -4.54 -17.98
C GLY A 233 -4.11 -3.86 -19.22
N TYR A 234 -4.33 -4.47 -20.37
CA TYR A 234 -4.10 -3.87 -21.68
C TYR A 234 -5.43 -3.43 -22.28
N ARG A 235 -5.45 -2.27 -22.91
CA ARG A 235 -6.61 -1.87 -23.72
C ARG A 235 -6.51 -2.55 -25.08
N LYS A 236 -7.59 -3.18 -25.52
CA LYS A 236 -7.64 -3.93 -26.78
C LYS A 236 -7.40 -3.06 -28.03
N ASP A 237 -7.76 -1.79 -27.95
CA ASP A 237 -7.67 -0.85 -29.09
C ASP A 237 -6.37 -0.05 -29.11
N ASP A 238 -5.46 -0.31 -28.18
CA ASP A 238 -4.17 0.37 -28.12
C ASP A 238 -3.17 -0.24 -29.10
N ALA A 239 -2.53 0.60 -29.90
CA ALA A 239 -1.46 0.18 -30.84
C ALA A 239 -0.23 -0.39 -30.13
N VAL A 240 -0.05 -0.09 -28.84
CA VAL A 240 1.06 -0.55 -28.00
C VAL A 240 0.50 -1.27 -26.78
N GLU A 241 0.88 -2.53 -26.62
CA GLU A 241 0.56 -3.30 -25.41
C GLU A 241 1.36 -2.76 -24.23
N ALA A 242 0.73 -1.90 -23.42
CA ALA A 242 1.30 -1.36 -22.19
C ALA A 242 0.25 -1.40 -21.08
N GLY A 243 0.71 -1.61 -19.85
CA GLY A 243 -0.18 -1.64 -18.67
C GLY A 243 -0.84 -0.29 -18.46
N THR A 244 -2.15 -0.29 -18.31
CA THR A 244 -2.93 0.91 -17.94
C THR A 244 -4.04 0.52 -16.99
N ILE A 245 -4.68 1.51 -16.34
CA ILE A 245 -5.90 1.25 -15.55
C ILE A 245 -7.05 1.03 -16.53
N VAL A 246 -7.62 -0.17 -16.49
CA VAL A 246 -8.77 -0.55 -17.33
C VAL A 246 -10.10 -0.44 -16.57
N LYS A 247 -10.07 -0.53 -15.25
CA LYS A 247 -11.26 -0.40 -14.39
C LYS A 247 -10.87 0.05 -12.98
N HIS A 248 -11.76 0.80 -12.35
CA HIS A 248 -11.68 1.20 -10.94
C HIS A 248 -13.00 0.87 -10.24
N TYR A 249 -12.89 0.39 -9.00
CA TYR A 249 -14.00 0.15 -8.10
C TYR A 249 -13.76 0.91 -6.79
N ASP A 250 -14.63 1.84 -6.45
CA ASP A 250 -14.65 2.51 -5.16
C ASP A 250 -15.62 1.75 -4.23
N LEU A 251 -15.08 0.88 -3.38
CA LEU A 251 -15.85 0.03 -2.48
C LEU A 251 -16.58 0.85 -1.42
N LYS A 252 -16.08 2.03 -1.10
CA LYS A 252 -16.72 2.97 -0.18
C LYS A 252 -18.06 3.43 -0.73
N SER A 253 -18.05 3.91 -1.98
CA SER A 253 -19.24 4.36 -2.68
C SER A 253 -20.23 3.22 -2.99
N LEU A 254 -19.71 2.00 -3.18
CA LEU A 254 -20.52 0.79 -3.35
C LEU A 254 -21.12 0.27 -2.03
N GLY A 255 -20.71 0.83 -0.89
CA GLY A 255 -21.13 0.36 0.42
C GLY A 255 -20.52 -0.99 0.80
N LEU A 256 -19.39 -1.38 0.20
CA LEU A 256 -18.71 -2.67 0.41
C LEU A 256 -17.42 -2.54 1.25
N ALA A 257 -16.92 -1.34 1.50
CA ALA A 257 -15.78 -1.15 2.38
C ALA A 257 -16.14 -1.36 3.86
N TRP A 258 -15.15 -1.78 4.66
CA TRP A 258 -15.20 -1.83 6.14
C TRP A 258 -16.24 -2.78 6.73
N HIS A 259 -16.58 -3.83 6.05
CA HIS A 259 -17.45 -4.87 6.57
C HIS A 259 -16.68 -5.88 7.44
N ASP A 260 -17.29 -6.33 8.53
CA ASP A 260 -16.74 -7.38 9.39
C ASP A 260 -16.83 -8.77 8.75
N ALA A 261 -17.68 -8.93 7.74
CA ALA A 261 -17.88 -10.18 7.04
C ALA A 261 -18.17 -9.97 5.54
N VAL A 262 -17.73 -10.91 4.73
CA VAL A 262 -18.00 -10.93 3.28
C VAL A 262 -19.49 -11.20 3.03
N THR A 263 -20.13 -10.35 2.23
CA THR A 263 -21.56 -10.44 1.87
C THR A 263 -21.76 -10.99 0.46
N THR A 264 -23.00 -11.23 0.07
CA THR A 264 -23.34 -11.67 -1.31
C THR A 264 -22.88 -10.65 -2.36
N GLU A 265 -22.96 -9.36 -2.04
CA GLU A 265 -22.52 -8.27 -2.92
C GLU A 265 -21.02 -8.33 -3.16
N HIS A 266 -20.21 -8.67 -2.16
CA HIS A 266 -18.76 -8.92 -2.32
C HIS A 266 -18.50 -10.09 -3.29
N PHE A 267 -19.24 -11.19 -3.18
CA PHE A 267 -19.12 -12.32 -4.12
C PHE A 267 -19.51 -11.94 -5.55
N ASN A 268 -20.50 -11.09 -5.72
CA ASN A 268 -20.90 -10.58 -7.04
C ASN A 268 -19.79 -9.70 -7.63
N LEU A 269 -19.18 -8.83 -6.82
CA LEU A 269 -18.05 -8.00 -7.23
C LEU A 269 -16.83 -8.85 -7.61
N VAL A 270 -16.52 -9.92 -6.86
CA VAL A 270 -15.45 -10.87 -7.20
C VAL A 270 -15.65 -11.46 -8.59
N LYS A 271 -16.89 -11.86 -8.95
CA LYS A 271 -17.21 -12.38 -10.28
C LYS A 271 -17.00 -11.32 -11.37
N GLU A 272 -17.51 -10.10 -11.16
CA GLU A 272 -17.34 -9.00 -12.10
C GLU A 272 -15.86 -8.68 -12.34
N ILE A 273 -15.07 -8.56 -11.26
CA ILE A 273 -13.62 -8.31 -11.36
C ILE A 273 -12.92 -9.42 -12.14
N ARG A 274 -13.30 -10.68 -11.90
CA ARG A 274 -12.75 -11.83 -12.64
C ARG A 274 -12.99 -11.71 -14.13
N ASP A 275 -14.19 -11.34 -14.54
CA ASP A 275 -14.54 -11.16 -15.95
C ASP A 275 -13.74 -10.03 -16.59
N VAL A 276 -13.56 -8.91 -15.88
CA VAL A 276 -12.70 -7.79 -16.34
C VAL A 276 -11.25 -8.25 -16.50
N LEU A 277 -10.68 -9.00 -15.55
CA LEU A 277 -9.30 -9.49 -15.62
C LEU A 277 -9.09 -10.51 -16.75
N LEU A 278 -10.11 -11.28 -17.12
CA LEU A 278 -10.06 -12.21 -18.25
C LEU A 278 -10.14 -11.49 -19.60
N ALA A 279 -10.79 -10.34 -19.62
CA ALA A 279 -10.99 -9.53 -20.83
C ALA A 279 -9.84 -8.56 -21.14
N SER A 280 -8.91 -8.30 -20.15
CA SER A 280 -7.87 -7.24 -20.18
C SER A 280 -6.44 -7.76 -20.47
#